data_22f172e8e415c8fc62e2e8cf23702083
#
_entry.id   22f172e8e415c8fc62e2e8cf23702083
#
_cell.length_a   1.000
_cell.length_b   1.000
_cell.length_c   1.000
_cell.angle_alpha   90.00
_cell.angle_beta   90.00
_cell.angle_gamma   90.00
#
_symmetry.space_group_name_H-M   'P 1'
#
loop_
_entity.id
_entity.type
_entity.pdbx_description
1 polymer ?
#
loop_
_entity_poly.entity_id
_entity_poly.type
_entity_poly.pdbx_seq_one_letter_code
_entity_poly.pdbx_strand_id
1 'polypeptide(L)'
;MVYDLAREVVSGIDSPYEQAFALQNYLSRNFHYTLDVAEQPSDLDFVTNFLFNTEEGYCTYFASAMTVLCRMIGLPARYVEGYLATPDETGLAYVTGLQGHAWTEVYFYGFGWLTFDATPAQANAVAPPQNDPDDGADEPEPTPTPTPEPDDAALPENEPTPTPSPTP
;
A
#
# COMPACT_ATOMS: atom_id res chain seq x y z
N MET A 1 -22.18 1.69 -9.34
CA MET A 1 -21.00 2.19 -10.10
C MET A 1 -19.76 1.34 -9.81
N VAL A 2 -19.04 1.49 -8.68
CA VAL A 2 -17.79 0.74 -8.42
C VAL A 2 -17.99 -0.78 -8.45
N TYR A 3 -19.06 -1.27 -7.80
CA TYR A 3 -19.43 -2.69 -7.82
C TYR A 3 -19.76 -3.20 -9.23
N ASP A 4 -20.49 -2.43 -10.02
CA ASP A 4 -20.88 -2.83 -11.38
C ASP A 4 -19.65 -2.89 -12.28
N LEU A 5 -18.74 -1.91 -12.18
CA LEU A 5 -17.47 -1.90 -12.88
C LEU A 5 -16.64 -3.15 -12.56
N ALA A 6 -16.48 -3.46 -11.24
CA ALA A 6 -15.72 -4.63 -10.84
C ALA A 6 -16.29 -5.92 -11.44
N ARG A 7 -17.60 -6.08 -11.43
CA ARG A 7 -18.29 -7.24 -12.01
C ARG A 7 -18.20 -7.31 -13.53
N GLU A 8 -18.23 -6.17 -14.20
CA GLU A 8 -18.08 -6.08 -15.65
C GLU A 8 -16.69 -6.54 -16.08
N VAL A 9 -15.64 -6.04 -15.41
CA VAL A 9 -14.23 -6.38 -15.72
C VAL A 9 -13.97 -7.88 -15.55
N VAL A 10 -14.58 -8.53 -14.56
CA VAL A 10 -14.36 -9.98 -14.30
C VAL A 10 -15.43 -10.87 -14.92
N SER A 11 -16.30 -10.33 -15.77
CA SER A 11 -17.40 -11.09 -16.37
C SER A 11 -16.90 -12.30 -17.18
N GLY A 12 -17.43 -13.47 -16.86
CA GLY A 12 -17.04 -14.72 -17.52
C GLY A 12 -15.70 -15.30 -17.04
N ILE A 13 -15.10 -14.76 -15.97
CA ILE A 13 -13.87 -15.29 -15.37
C ILE A 13 -14.23 -16.02 -14.07
N ASP A 14 -14.00 -17.31 -14.01
CA ASP A 14 -14.33 -18.14 -12.84
C ASP A 14 -13.20 -18.21 -11.79
N SER A 15 -11.94 -18.13 -12.23
CA SER A 15 -10.77 -18.23 -11.36
C SER A 15 -10.58 -16.96 -10.52
N PRO A 16 -10.55 -17.04 -9.19
CA PRO A 16 -10.29 -15.86 -8.32
C PRO A 16 -8.97 -15.15 -8.62
N TYR A 17 -7.92 -15.90 -8.98
CA TYR A 17 -6.63 -15.33 -9.36
C TYR A 17 -6.73 -14.55 -10.67
N GLU A 18 -7.38 -15.13 -11.68
CA GLU A 18 -7.58 -14.47 -12.98
C GLU A 18 -8.49 -13.25 -12.86
N GLN A 19 -9.48 -13.27 -11.96
CA GLN A 19 -10.29 -12.09 -11.65
C GLN A 19 -9.44 -10.95 -11.08
N ALA A 20 -8.58 -11.23 -10.09
CA ALA A 20 -7.67 -10.23 -9.54
C ALA A 20 -6.70 -9.71 -10.63
N PHE A 21 -6.17 -10.59 -11.46
CA PHE A 21 -5.27 -10.23 -12.56
C PHE A 21 -5.98 -9.38 -13.64
N ALA A 22 -7.24 -9.65 -13.93
CA ALA A 22 -8.05 -8.85 -14.85
C ALA A 22 -8.27 -7.43 -14.31
N LEU A 23 -8.58 -7.28 -13.02
CA LEU A 23 -8.73 -5.97 -12.37
C LEU A 23 -7.41 -5.18 -12.37
N GLN A 24 -6.28 -5.84 -12.07
CA GLN A 24 -4.95 -5.23 -12.17
C GLN A 24 -4.69 -4.70 -13.59
N ASN A 25 -4.92 -5.54 -14.60
CA ASN A 25 -4.71 -5.17 -15.99
C ASN A 25 -5.65 -4.06 -16.44
N TYR A 26 -6.89 -4.07 -15.96
CA TYR A 26 -7.86 -3.02 -16.27
C TYR A 26 -7.35 -1.66 -15.78
N LEU A 27 -6.92 -1.56 -14.54
CA LEU A 27 -6.39 -0.32 -13.97
C LEU A 27 -5.10 0.13 -14.67
N SER A 28 -4.12 -0.75 -14.82
CA SER A 28 -2.83 -0.39 -15.41
C SER A 28 -2.90 0.05 -16.88
N ARG A 29 -3.96 -0.31 -17.62
CA ARG A 29 -4.12 0.01 -19.04
C ARG A 29 -5.04 1.17 -19.33
N ASN A 30 -5.98 1.46 -18.46
CA ASN A 30 -7.03 2.44 -18.73
C ASN A 30 -6.86 3.74 -17.94
N PHE A 31 -5.94 3.77 -16.98
CA PHE A 31 -5.72 4.93 -16.11
C PHE A 31 -4.31 5.48 -16.30
N HIS A 32 -4.19 6.79 -16.15
CA HIS A 32 -2.94 7.49 -16.35
C HIS A 32 -2.17 7.67 -15.03
N TYR A 33 -0.85 7.39 -15.05
CA TYR A 33 0.01 7.65 -13.89
C TYR A 33 0.56 9.07 -13.93
N THR A 34 0.34 9.83 -12.85
CA THR A 34 0.93 11.15 -12.64
C THR A 34 1.09 11.42 -11.15
N LEU A 35 2.13 12.17 -10.80
CA LEU A 35 2.31 12.73 -9.45
C LEU A 35 1.64 14.11 -9.32
N ASP A 36 1.31 14.75 -10.43
CA ASP A 36 0.62 16.05 -10.48
C ASP A 36 -0.90 15.80 -10.56
N VAL A 37 -1.50 15.61 -9.39
CA VAL A 37 -2.93 15.33 -9.26
C VAL A 37 -3.67 16.54 -8.71
N ALA A 38 -4.90 16.77 -9.18
CA ALA A 38 -5.78 17.80 -8.63
C ALA A 38 -6.16 17.47 -7.18
N GLU A 39 -6.50 18.49 -6.41
CA GLU A 39 -6.98 18.34 -5.04
C GLU A 39 -8.27 17.48 -5.03
N GLN A 40 -8.32 16.51 -4.11
CA GLN A 40 -9.48 15.64 -3.95
C GLN A 40 -10.68 16.43 -3.44
N PRO A 41 -11.83 16.45 -4.15
CA PRO A 41 -13.05 17.06 -3.66
C PRO A 41 -13.52 16.40 -2.35
N SER A 42 -13.89 17.22 -1.36
CA SER A 42 -14.25 16.72 -0.02
C SER A 42 -15.61 16.00 0.03
N ASP A 43 -16.45 16.18 -0.98
CA ASP A 43 -17.78 15.61 -1.12
C ASP A 43 -17.84 14.34 -1.97
N LEU A 44 -16.69 13.92 -2.53
CA LEU A 44 -16.58 12.71 -3.34
C LEU A 44 -15.78 11.63 -2.64
N ASP A 45 -16.20 10.38 -2.79
CA ASP A 45 -15.40 9.21 -2.40
C ASP A 45 -14.15 9.11 -3.26
N PHE A 46 -13.00 8.88 -2.61
CA PHE A 46 -11.69 8.87 -3.25
C PHE A 46 -11.59 7.90 -4.43
N VAL A 47 -12.03 6.66 -4.23
CA VAL A 47 -11.95 5.62 -5.27
C VAL A 47 -12.95 5.90 -6.39
N THR A 48 -14.13 6.36 -6.05
CA THR A 48 -15.15 6.75 -7.03
C THR A 48 -14.66 7.91 -7.90
N ASN A 49 -14.04 8.92 -7.28
CA ASN A 49 -13.49 10.05 -8.02
C ASN A 49 -12.38 9.61 -8.98
N PHE A 50 -11.45 8.78 -8.53
CA PHE A 50 -10.38 8.24 -9.38
C PHE A 50 -10.94 7.43 -10.55
N LEU A 51 -11.87 6.49 -10.29
CA LEU A 51 -12.35 5.55 -11.31
C LEU A 51 -13.26 6.18 -12.38
N PHE A 52 -13.95 7.30 -12.07
CA PHE A 52 -15.02 7.81 -12.94
C PHE A 52 -14.90 9.29 -13.31
N ASN A 53 -13.97 10.04 -12.69
CA ASN A 53 -13.84 11.46 -12.96
C ASN A 53 -12.43 11.85 -13.39
N THR A 54 -11.41 11.56 -12.56
CA THR A 54 -10.04 12.00 -12.86
C THR A 54 -9.29 11.03 -13.77
N GLU A 55 -9.48 9.74 -13.59
CA GLU A 55 -8.82 8.65 -14.32
C GLU A 55 -7.27 8.74 -14.30
N GLU A 56 -6.73 9.53 -13.36
CA GLU A 56 -5.30 9.76 -13.21
C GLU A 56 -4.90 9.84 -11.73
N GLY A 57 -3.67 9.40 -11.43
CA GLY A 57 -3.14 9.38 -10.07
C GLY A 57 -1.80 8.66 -9.97
N TYR A 58 -1.33 8.48 -8.75
CA TYR A 58 -0.10 7.74 -8.44
C TYR A 58 -0.40 6.43 -7.70
N CYS A 59 0.61 5.67 -7.30
CA CYS A 59 0.49 4.31 -6.75
C CYS A 59 -0.61 4.16 -5.69
N THR A 60 -0.82 5.15 -4.81
CA THR A 60 -1.89 5.13 -3.80
C THR A 60 -3.29 5.05 -4.43
N TYR A 61 -3.53 5.74 -5.54
CA TYR A 61 -4.81 5.70 -6.26
C TYR A 61 -5.07 4.32 -6.85
N PHE A 62 -4.07 3.75 -7.53
CA PHE A 62 -4.15 2.42 -8.13
C PHE A 62 -4.34 1.32 -7.08
N ALA A 63 -3.54 1.34 -6.01
CA ALA A 63 -3.61 0.36 -4.93
C ALA A 63 -4.95 0.44 -4.17
N SER A 64 -5.46 1.66 -3.92
CA SER A 64 -6.76 1.85 -3.27
C SER A 64 -7.89 1.33 -4.14
N ALA A 65 -7.91 1.70 -5.42
CA ALA A 65 -8.93 1.25 -6.37
C ALA A 65 -8.90 -0.28 -6.53
N MET A 66 -7.71 -0.86 -6.73
CA MET A 66 -7.53 -2.32 -6.84
C MET A 66 -8.06 -3.06 -5.61
N THR A 67 -7.72 -2.57 -4.41
CA THR A 67 -8.18 -3.16 -3.14
C THR A 67 -9.71 -3.12 -3.04
N VAL A 68 -10.33 -1.98 -3.38
CA VAL A 68 -11.79 -1.85 -3.33
C VAL A 68 -12.47 -2.72 -4.38
N LEU A 69 -11.98 -2.72 -5.63
CA LEU A 69 -12.54 -3.56 -6.70
C LEU A 69 -12.49 -5.05 -6.35
N CYS A 70 -11.38 -5.54 -5.80
CA CYS A 70 -11.27 -6.92 -5.32
C CYS A 70 -12.30 -7.23 -4.24
N ARG A 71 -12.47 -6.35 -3.24
CA ARG A 71 -13.45 -6.53 -2.18
C ARG A 71 -14.89 -6.53 -2.69
N MET A 72 -15.19 -5.71 -3.71
CA MET A 72 -16.51 -5.66 -4.34
C MET A 72 -16.93 -6.98 -4.99
N ILE A 73 -15.99 -7.76 -5.48
CA ILE A 73 -16.26 -9.11 -6.05
C ILE A 73 -16.07 -10.25 -5.04
N GLY A 74 -15.82 -9.92 -3.76
CA GLY A 74 -15.71 -10.90 -2.68
C GLY A 74 -14.30 -11.47 -2.47
N LEU A 75 -13.27 -10.94 -3.13
CA LEU A 75 -11.88 -11.32 -2.87
C LEU A 75 -11.35 -10.57 -1.63
N PRO A 76 -10.83 -11.28 -0.61
CA PRO A 76 -10.18 -10.63 0.52
C PRO A 76 -8.91 -9.92 0.02
N ALA A 77 -8.86 -8.61 0.18
CA ALA A 77 -7.76 -7.79 -0.30
C ALA A 77 -7.39 -6.72 0.75
N ARG A 78 -6.10 -6.32 0.75
CA ARG A 78 -5.59 -5.23 1.60
C ARG A 78 -4.69 -4.29 0.81
N TYR A 79 -4.79 -3.04 1.15
CA TYR A 79 -3.87 -1.99 0.72
C TYR A 79 -2.57 -2.12 1.52
N VAL A 80 -1.44 -1.97 0.87
CA VAL A 80 -0.11 -2.07 1.48
C VAL A 80 0.75 -0.89 1.01
N GLU A 81 1.47 -0.28 1.93
CA GLU A 81 2.52 0.70 1.65
C GLU A 81 3.88 0.14 2.07
N GLY A 82 4.90 0.51 1.31
CA GLY A 82 6.27 0.10 1.58
C GLY A 82 7.25 0.76 0.64
N TYR A 83 8.37 0.09 0.39
CA TYR A 83 9.43 0.59 -0.46
C TYR A 83 9.85 -0.45 -1.48
N LEU A 84 10.07 -0.01 -2.72
CA LEU A 84 10.68 -0.83 -3.76
C LEU A 84 12.20 -0.64 -3.69
N ALA A 85 12.90 -1.62 -3.15
CA ALA A 85 14.34 -1.58 -2.97
C ALA A 85 15.03 -2.63 -3.84
N THR A 86 16.04 -2.22 -4.59
CA THR A 86 16.89 -3.13 -5.36
C THR A 86 18.23 -3.26 -4.65
N PRO A 87 18.57 -4.44 -4.10
CA PRO A 87 19.87 -4.66 -3.49
C PRO A 87 21.00 -4.56 -4.52
N ASP A 88 22.15 -4.05 -4.10
CA ASP A 88 23.38 -4.04 -4.85
C ASP A 88 24.07 -5.44 -4.85
N GLU A 89 25.25 -5.54 -5.45
CA GLU A 89 26.05 -6.78 -5.50
C GLU A 89 26.45 -7.31 -4.11
N THR A 90 26.41 -6.47 -3.08
CA THR A 90 26.71 -6.85 -1.68
C THR A 90 25.47 -7.30 -0.92
N GLY A 91 24.29 -7.19 -1.51
CA GLY A 91 23.00 -7.51 -0.88
C GLY A 91 22.44 -6.35 -0.06
N LEU A 92 23.01 -5.15 -0.13
CA LEU A 92 22.51 -3.95 0.54
C LEU A 92 21.62 -3.14 -0.39
N ALA A 93 20.57 -2.57 0.16
CA ALA A 93 19.73 -1.63 -0.54
C ALA A 93 19.59 -0.34 0.28
N TYR A 94 19.85 0.80 -0.35
CA TYR A 94 19.59 2.10 0.24
C TYR A 94 18.18 2.54 -0.13
N VAL A 95 17.38 2.81 0.89
CA VAL A 95 15.97 3.17 0.72
C VAL A 95 15.76 4.61 1.15
N THR A 96 15.21 5.43 0.26
CA THR A 96 14.81 6.82 0.51
C THR A 96 13.30 6.98 0.28
N GLY A 97 12.74 8.14 0.56
CA GLY A 97 11.33 8.42 0.27
C GLY A 97 10.94 8.26 -1.21
N LEU A 98 11.91 8.35 -2.12
CA LEU A 98 11.68 8.19 -3.57
C LEU A 98 11.31 6.75 -3.97
N GLN A 99 11.65 5.75 -3.18
CA GLN A 99 11.27 4.36 -3.38
C GLN A 99 9.94 4.00 -2.70
N GLY A 100 9.27 4.97 -2.07
CA GLY A 100 7.94 4.77 -1.48
C GLY A 100 6.95 4.29 -2.55
N HIS A 101 6.21 3.22 -2.24
CA HIS A 101 5.28 2.61 -3.17
C HIS A 101 4.06 2.03 -2.45
N ALA A 102 2.95 1.90 -3.17
CA ALA A 102 1.75 1.27 -2.67
C ALA A 102 1.25 0.20 -3.66
N TRP A 103 0.77 -0.91 -3.12
CA TRP A 103 0.23 -2.02 -3.89
C TRP A 103 -0.94 -2.68 -3.16
N THR A 104 -1.54 -3.69 -3.78
CA THR A 104 -2.60 -4.51 -3.19
C THR A 104 -2.09 -5.90 -2.94
N GLU A 105 -2.45 -6.49 -1.81
CA GLU A 105 -2.33 -7.93 -1.60
C GLU A 105 -3.71 -8.56 -1.56
N VAL A 106 -3.88 -9.65 -2.29
CA VAL A 106 -5.11 -10.45 -2.35
C VAL A 106 -4.85 -11.81 -1.75
N TYR A 107 -5.76 -12.26 -0.88
CA TYR A 107 -5.63 -13.57 -0.23
C TYR A 107 -6.28 -14.67 -1.05
N PHE A 108 -5.54 -15.75 -1.28
CA PHE A 108 -6.01 -16.97 -1.93
C PHE A 108 -5.87 -18.15 -0.98
N TYR A 109 -6.96 -18.90 -0.81
CA TYR A 109 -6.95 -20.08 0.03
C TYR A 109 -5.90 -21.10 -0.43
N GLY A 110 -5.06 -21.57 0.49
CA GLY A 110 -3.97 -22.50 0.21
C GLY A 110 -2.66 -21.85 -0.25
N PHE A 111 -2.67 -20.57 -0.64
CA PHE A 111 -1.48 -19.82 -1.11
C PHE A 111 -1.12 -18.65 -0.21
N GLY A 112 -2.11 -18.06 0.49
CA GLY A 112 -1.90 -16.88 1.31
C GLY A 112 -2.06 -15.57 0.53
N TRP A 113 -1.36 -14.53 0.98
CA TRP A 113 -1.38 -13.20 0.39
C TRP A 113 -0.45 -13.12 -0.81
N LEU A 114 -0.98 -12.76 -1.98
CA LEU A 114 -0.22 -12.53 -3.20
C LEU A 114 -0.28 -11.05 -3.59
N THR A 115 0.84 -10.51 -4.04
CA THR A 115 0.99 -9.11 -4.45
C THR A 115 0.42 -8.87 -5.85
N PHE A 116 -0.37 -7.79 -5.96
CA PHE A 116 -0.88 -7.25 -7.20
C PHE A 116 -0.57 -5.75 -7.26
N ASP A 117 0.25 -5.35 -8.21
CA ASP A 117 0.58 -3.96 -8.47
C ASP A 117 -0.15 -3.49 -9.73
N ALA A 118 -1.19 -2.70 -9.54
CA ALA A 118 -1.99 -2.16 -10.63
C ALA A 118 -1.41 -0.88 -11.25
N THR A 119 -0.27 -0.42 -10.75
CA THR A 119 0.43 0.77 -11.27
C THR A 119 0.96 0.49 -12.67
N PRO A 120 0.78 1.38 -13.66
CA PRO A 120 1.36 1.20 -15.00
C PRO A 120 2.88 1.04 -14.96
N ALA A 121 3.41 0.13 -15.76
CA ALA A 121 4.85 -0.19 -15.79
C ALA A 121 5.76 1.03 -16.06
N GLN A 122 5.27 2.04 -16.78
CA GLN A 122 5.99 3.29 -17.04
C GLN A 122 6.20 4.14 -15.77
N ALA A 123 5.36 3.96 -14.76
CA ALA A 123 5.46 4.67 -13.48
C ALA A 123 6.69 4.23 -12.66
N ASN A 124 7.08 2.96 -12.79
CA ASN A 124 8.24 2.39 -12.10
C ASN A 124 9.58 2.72 -12.80
N ALA A 125 9.52 3.37 -13.94
CA ALA A 125 10.68 3.88 -14.67
C ALA A 125 11.02 5.33 -14.24
N VAL A 126 10.93 5.64 -12.94
CA VAL A 126 11.58 6.85 -12.41
C VAL A 126 13.08 6.60 -12.59
N ALA A 127 13.68 7.35 -13.51
CA ALA A 127 15.12 7.31 -13.71
C ALA A 127 15.83 7.50 -12.36
N PRO A 128 16.90 6.72 -12.10
CA PRO A 128 17.68 6.95 -10.89
C PRO A 128 18.06 8.44 -10.85
N PRO A 129 18.09 9.07 -9.68
CA PRO A 129 18.46 10.47 -9.57
C PRO A 129 19.78 10.65 -10.29
N GLN A 130 19.78 11.49 -11.32
CA GLN A 130 21.04 11.95 -11.91
C GLN A 130 21.70 12.75 -10.80
N ASN A 131 22.74 12.19 -10.22
CA ASN A 131 23.64 12.91 -9.33
C ASN A 131 24.20 14.08 -10.15
N ASP A 132 23.63 15.24 -10.00
CA ASP A 132 24.22 16.48 -10.49
C ASP A 132 25.46 16.72 -9.62
N PRO A 133 26.69 16.68 -10.18
CA PRO A 133 27.92 16.79 -9.37
C PRO A 133 28.14 18.18 -8.80
N ASP A 134 27.19 19.11 -8.93
CA ASP A 134 27.32 20.52 -8.56
C ASP A 134 26.32 21.01 -7.49
N ASP A 135 25.58 20.10 -6.83
CA ASP A 135 24.75 20.49 -5.69
C ASP A 135 25.57 20.47 -4.39
N GLY A 136 26.46 21.46 -4.30
CA GLY A 136 27.17 21.81 -3.08
C GLY A 136 26.24 22.51 -2.09
N ALA A 137 25.24 21.82 -1.57
CA ALA A 137 24.34 22.33 -0.55
C ALA A 137 24.38 21.43 0.69
N ASP A 138 24.92 22.00 1.75
CA ASP A 138 24.71 21.68 3.17
C ASP A 138 23.93 20.37 3.45
N GLU A 139 24.66 19.33 3.74
CA GLU A 139 24.16 18.13 4.37
C GLU A 139 23.56 18.53 5.74
N PRO A 140 22.25 18.39 5.96
CA PRO A 140 21.69 18.66 7.27
C PRO A 140 22.28 17.63 8.25
N GLU A 141 22.96 18.10 9.28
CA GLU A 141 23.45 17.24 10.37
C GLU A 141 22.33 16.31 10.85
N PRO A 142 22.62 15.02 11.05
CA PRO A 142 21.64 14.07 11.53
C PRO A 142 21.12 14.54 12.89
N THR A 143 19.83 14.86 12.94
CA THR A 143 19.13 15.15 14.20
C THR A 143 19.32 13.95 15.13
N PRO A 144 19.89 14.14 16.33
CA PRO A 144 20.11 13.02 17.25
C PRO A 144 18.75 12.41 17.61
N THR A 145 18.61 11.13 17.33
CA THR A 145 17.47 10.32 17.80
C THR A 145 17.43 10.44 19.34
N PRO A 146 16.31 10.85 19.94
CA PRO A 146 16.21 10.90 21.39
C PRO A 146 16.46 9.50 21.93
N THR A 147 17.47 9.35 22.76
CA THR A 147 17.70 8.14 23.56
C THR A 147 16.49 7.97 24.47
N PRO A 148 15.79 6.82 24.44
CA PRO A 148 14.72 6.60 25.41
C PRO A 148 15.29 6.63 26.80
N GLU A 149 14.78 7.53 27.66
CA GLU A 149 15.05 7.49 29.07
C GLU A 149 14.59 6.14 29.63
N PRO A 150 15.33 5.51 30.56
CA PRO A 150 14.88 4.29 31.21
C PRO A 150 13.63 4.63 32.03
N ASP A 151 12.51 4.04 31.66
CA ASP A 151 11.24 4.12 32.38
C ASP A 151 11.40 3.37 33.72
N ASP A 152 11.70 4.11 34.76
CA ASP A 152 11.80 3.60 36.14
C ASP A 152 10.38 3.55 36.76
N ALA A 153 9.46 2.91 36.04
CA ALA A 153 8.13 2.59 36.53
C ALA A 153 8.13 1.17 37.08
N ALA A 154 8.34 1.05 38.37
CA ALA A 154 8.14 -0.17 39.14
C ALA A 154 6.74 -0.74 38.86
N LEU A 155 6.69 -1.95 38.31
CA LEU A 155 5.46 -2.72 38.15
C LEU A 155 4.84 -2.95 39.56
N PRO A 156 3.54 -2.74 39.76
CA PRO A 156 2.90 -3.12 41.00
C PRO A 156 2.91 -4.63 41.16
N GLU A 157 3.39 -5.10 42.32
CA GLU A 157 3.35 -6.50 42.73
C GLU A 157 1.90 -7.02 42.69
N ASN A 158 1.66 -8.09 41.96
CA ASN A 158 0.40 -8.83 41.95
C ASN A 158 0.20 -9.47 43.32
N GLU A 159 -0.70 -8.93 44.15
CA GLU A 159 -1.24 -9.64 45.30
C GLU A 159 -2.06 -10.85 44.83
N PRO A 160 -1.88 -12.03 45.41
CA PRO A 160 -2.66 -13.21 45.05
C PRO A 160 -4.12 -13.07 45.54
N THR A 161 -5.05 -13.20 44.60
CA THR A 161 -6.49 -13.25 44.86
C THR A 161 -6.84 -14.41 45.80
N PRO A 162 -7.60 -14.18 46.89
CA PRO A 162 -7.96 -15.25 47.81
C PRO A 162 -8.94 -16.24 47.17
N THR A 163 -8.62 -17.51 47.29
CA THR A 163 -9.46 -18.64 46.86
C THR A 163 -10.71 -18.73 47.76
N PRO A 164 -11.94 -18.83 47.22
CA PRO A 164 -13.13 -19.03 48.01
C PRO A 164 -13.15 -20.41 48.65
N SER A 165 -13.36 -20.47 49.98
CA SER A 165 -13.60 -21.70 50.75
C SER A 165 -14.94 -22.34 50.36
N PRO A 166 -15.05 -23.67 50.34
CA PRO A 166 -16.32 -24.34 50.12
C PRO A 166 -17.19 -24.27 51.39
N THR A 167 -18.43 -23.86 51.21
CA THR A 167 -19.47 -23.89 52.25
C THR A 167 -20.06 -25.30 52.41
N PRO A 168 -20.40 -25.75 53.61
CA PRO A 168 -20.90 -27.09 53.92
C PRO A 168 -22.29 -27.36 53.37
#